data_dcbd717085ed13a859991fc244eef4e0
#
_entry.id   dcbd717085ed13a859991fc244eef4e0
#
_cell.length_a   1.000
_cell.length_b   1.000
_cell.length_c   1.000
_cell.angle_alpha   90.00
_cell.angle_beta   90.00
_cell.angle_gamma   90.00
#
_symmetry.space_group_name_H-M   'P 1'
#
loop_
_entity.id
_entity.type
_entity.pdbx_description
1 polymer ?
#
loop_
_entity_poly.entity_id
_entity_poly.type
_entity_poly.pdbx_seq_one_letter_code
_entity_poly.pdbx_strand_id
1 'polypeptide(L)' 'MSNIVIREYKESDVNSMVEIWNEVVEEGVAFPQIDGLTEESGKEFFAQQSYCGVAEDEETNTVLGMYILHPN' A
#
# COMPACT_ATOMS: atom_id res chain seq x y z
N MET A 1 -16.86 15.42 9.16
CA MET A 1 -16.74 13.99 8.82
C MET A 1 -15.74 13.80 7.69
N SER A 2 -14.88 12.84 7.87
CA SER A 2 -13.89 12.53 6.85
C SER A 2 -14.55 11.86 5.64
N ASN A 3 -14.13 12.26 4.45
CA ASN A 3 -14.55 11.61 3.21
C ASN A 3 -13.42 10.69 2.76
N ILE A 4 -13.74 9.43 2.60
CA ILE A 4 -12.76 8.44 2.13
C ILE A 4 -12.97 8.27 0.63
N VAL A 5 -11.89 8.43 -0.12
CA VAL A 5 -11.87 8.27 -1.57
C VAL A 5 -11.02 7.05 -1.92
N ILE A 6 -11.57 6.19 -2.76
CA ILE A 6 -10.82 5.03 -3.27
C ILE A 6 -10.34 5.40 -4.67
N ARG A 7 -9.06 5.33 -4.88
CA ARG A 7 -8.46 5.70 -6.17
C ARG A 7 -7.23 4.84 -6.46
N GLU A 8 -6.76 4.89 -7.70
CA GLU A 8 -5.52 4.22 -8.06
C GLU A 8 -4.34 4.92 -7.39
N TYR A 9 -3.34 4.13 -6.99
CA TYR A 9 -2.15 4.70 -6.35
C TYR A 9 -1.34 5.54 -7.33
N LYS A 10 -0.56 6.44 -6.77
CA LYS A 10 0.42 7.25 -7.51
C LYS A 10 1.80 6.95 -6.95
N GLU A 11 2.82 7.33 -7.68
CA GLU A 11 4.20 7.18 -7.20
C GLU A 11 4.40 7.86 -5.84
N SER A 12 3.76 8.99 -5.63
CA SER A 12 3.86 9.71 -4.36
C SER A 12 3.21 8.95 -3.18
N ASP A 13 2.37 7.96 -3.47
CA ASP A 13 1.73 7.15 -2.43
C ASP A 13 2.59 5.97 -1.99
N VAL A 14 3.65 5.64 -2.73
CA VAL A 14 4.42 4.43 -2.47
C VAL A 14 4.97 4.38 -1.05
N ASN A 15 5.46 5.50 -0.54
CA ASN A 15 5.96 5.55 0.84
C ASN A 15 4.91 5.13 1.85
N SER A 16 3.70 5.68 1.73
CA SER A 16 2.60 5.33 2.64
C SER A 16 2.19 3.89 2.48
N MET A 17 2.15 3.41 1.24
CA MET A 17 1.80 2.01 0.95
C MET A 17 2.83 1.06 1.54
N VAL A 18 4.11 1.40 1.45
CA VAL A 18 5.19 0.60 2.03
C VAL A 18 5.06 0.56 3.55
N GLU A 19 4.75 1.66 4.17
CA GLU A 19 4.55 1.70 5.62
C GLU A 19 3.40 0.80 6.05
N ILE A 20 2.29 0.86 5.34
CA ILE A 20 1.12 0.03 5.62
C ILE A 20 1.47 -1.45 5.42
N TRP A 21 2.13 -1.77 4.33
CA TRP A 21 2.53 -3.14 4.03
C TRP A 21 3.44 -3.71 5.13
N ASN A 22 4.45 -2.94 5.51
CA ASN A 22 5.41 -3.39 6.52
C ASN A 22 4.75 -3.56 7.88
N GLU A 23 3.81 -2.71 8.21
CA GLU A 23 3.05 -2.83 9.45
C GLU A 23 2.26 -4.14 9.49
N VAL A 24 1.62 -4.49 8.38
CA VAL A 24 0.87 -5.74 8.28
C VAL A 24 1.81 -6.94 8.36
N VAL A 25 2.93 -6.88 7.68
CA VAL A 25 3.93 -7.96 7.70
C VAL A 25 4.50 -8.13 9.10
N GLU A 26 4.77 -7.04 9.78
CA GLU A 26 5.32 -7.07 11.12
C GLU A 26 4.35 -7.68 12.13
N GLU A 27 3.07 -7.40 11.98
CA GLU A 27 2.03 -7.96 12.84
C GLU A 27 1.69 -9.39 12.46
N GLY A 28 1.86 -9.72 11.19
CA GLY A 28 1.50 -11.03 10.67
C GLY A 28 2.61 -12.04 10.81
N VAL A 29 2.90 -12.45 12.02
CA VAL A 29 4.01 -13.36 12.33
C VAL A 29 3.89 -14.75 11.71
N ALA A 30 2.79 -15.02 11.01
CA ALA A 30 2.58 -16.33 10.39
C ALA A 30 3.52 -16.60 9.21
N PHE A 31 4.15 -15.58 8.66
CA PHE A 31 4.99 -15.73 7.48
C PHE A 31 6.35 -15.07 7.69
N PRO A 32 7.22 -15.73 8.45
CA PRO A 32 8.53 -15.15 8.76
C PRO A 32 9.45 -14.98 7.56
N GLN A 33 9.09 -15.57 6.42
CA GLN A 33 9.89 -15.45 5.20
C GLN A 33 9.54 -14.22 4.38
N ILE A 34 8.47 -13.50 4.74
CA ILE A 34 8.07 -12.31 4.00
C ILE A 34 8.86 -11.12 4.54
N ASP A 35 9.75 -10.61 3.70
CA ASP A 35 10.51 -9.42 4.05
C ASP A 35 9.67 -8.18 3.84
N GLY A 36 9.94 -7.17 4.65
CA GLY A 36 9.31 -5.87 4.45
C GLY A 36 9.77 -5.24 3.14
N LEU A 37 9.03 -4.26 2.69
CA LEU A 37 9.38 -3.52 1.50
C LEU A 37 10.14 -2.25 1.86
N THR A 38 11.09 -1.88 0.99
CA THR A 38 11.68 -0.55 1.01
C THR A 38 10.91 0.31 0.02
N GLU A 39 11.17 1.61 0.02
CA GLU A 39 10.56 2.50 -0.96
C GLU A 39 10.85 2.04 -2.38
N GLU A 40 12.09 1.66 -2.63
CA GLU A 40 12.53 1.23 -3.95
C GLU A 40 11.93 -0.12 -4.36
N SER A 41 11.99 -1.11 -3.48
CA SER A 41 11.42 -2.42 -3.79
C SER A 41 9.90 -2.38 -3.82
N GLY A 42 9.28 -1.52 -2.99
CA GLY A 42 7.85 -1.33 -3.00
C GLY A 42 7.36 -0.75 -4.32
N LYS A 43 8.09 0.20 -4.86
CA LYS A 43 7.76 0.81 -6.14
C LYS A 43 7.69 -0.24 -7.25
N GLU A 44 8.68 -1.13 -7.31
CA GLU A 44 8.69 -2.22 -8.28
C GLU A 44 7.57 -3.22 -8.03
N PHE A 45 7.39 -3.59 -6.76
CA PHE A 45 6.38 -4.57 -6.40
C PHE A 45 4.98 -4.11 -6.82
N PHE A 46 4.63 -2.87 -6.50
CA PHE A 46 3.30 -2.36 -6.81
C PHE A 46 3.10 -2.17 -8.32
N ALA A 47 4.17 -1.81 -9.02
CA ALA A 47 4.10 -1.65 -10.47
C ALA A 47 3.83 -2.96 -11.21
N GLN A 48 4.17 -4.10 -10.61
CA GLN A 48 3.97 -5.41 -11.20
C GLN A 48 2.56 -5.96 -10.98
N GLN A 49 1.76 -5.31 -10.15
CA GLN A 49 0.41 -5.76 -9.88
C GLN A 49 -0.53 -5.33 -10.99
N SER A 50 -1.63 -6.05 -11.15
CA SER A 50 -2.65 -5.67 -12.13
C SER A 50 -3.28 -4.33 -11.76
N TYR A 51 -3.46 -4.10 -10.47
CA TYR A 51 -4.03 -2.84 -9.98
C TYR A 51 -3.67 -2.68 -8.52
N CYS A 52 -3.33 -1.46 -8.14
CA CYS A 52 -3.17 -1.10 -6.73
C CYS A 52 -4.07 0.11 -6.46
N GLY A 53 -4.86 0.00 -5.41
CA GLY A 53 -5.72 1.10 -5.01
C GLY A 53 -5.39 1.56 -3.61
N VAL A 54 -5.70 2.80 -3.33
CA VAL A 54 -5.52 3.37 -1.99
C VAL A 54 -6.81 4.02 -1.53
N ALA A 55 -7.01 3.97 -0.22
CA ALA A 55 -8.09 4.69 0.44
C ALA A 55 -7.49 5.93 1.08
N GLU A 56 -7.91 7.09 0.61
CA GLU A 56 -7.37 8.36 1.06
C GLU A 56 -8.42 9.16 1.80
N ASP A 57 -8.01 9.76 2.92
CA ASP A 57 -8.85 10.75 3.60
C ASP A 57 -8.66 12.08 2.89
N GLU A 58 -9.74 12.56 2.26
CA GLU A 58 -9.71 13.79 1.48
C GLU A 58 -9.39 15.03 2.31
N GLU A 59 -9.79 15.03 3.56
CA GLU A 59 -9.57 16.19 4.41
C GLU A 59 -8.12 16.39 4.78
N THR A 60 -7.41 15.30 5.00
CA THR A 60 -6.01 15.36 5.45
C THR A 60 -5.04 14.91 4.38
N ASN A 61 -5.54 14.41 3.26
CA ASN A 61 -4.72 13.80 2.19
C ASN A 61 -3.85 12.67 2.72
N THR A 62 -4.41 11.89 3.65
CA THR A 62 -3.69 10.79 4.27
C THR A 62 -4.15 9.48 3.69
N VAL A 63 -3.21 8.63 3.29
CA VAL A 63 -3.51 7.28 2.83
C VAL A 63 -3.77 6.41 4.05
N LEU A 64 -5.00 5.90 4.16
CA LEU A 64 -5.43 5.11 5.30
C LEU A 64 -5.33 3.62 5.07
N GLY A 65 -5.33 3.18 3.83
CA GLY A 65 -5.26 1.78 3.50
C GLY A 65 -4.95 1.58 2.03
N MET A 66 -4.75 0.32 1.65
CA MET A 66 -4.45 -0.01 0.26
C MET A 66 -4.94 -1.41 -0.06
N TYR A 67 -5.09 -1.70 -1.35
CA TYR A 67 -5.40 -3.06 -1.80
C TYR A 67 -4.67 -3.34 -3.11
N ILE A 68 -4.48 -4.62 -3.38
CA ILE A 68 -3.71 -5.08 -4.54
C ILE A 68 -4.52 -6.16 -5.28
N LEU A 69 -4.55 -6.06 -6.60
CA LEU A 69 -5.06 -7.12 -7.46
C LEU A 69 -3.88 -7.74 -8.20
N HIS A 70 -3.59 -8.99 -7.86
CA HIS A 70 -2.49 -9.70 -8.50
C HIS A 70 -2.86 -10.15 -9.91
N PRO A 71 -1.88 -10.18 -10.83
CA PRO A 71 -2.10 -10.82 -12.12
C PRO A 71 -2.20 -12.34 -11.92
N ASN A 72 -3.04 -12.95 -12.73
CA ASN A 72 -3.15 -14.40 -12.74
C ASN A 72 -2.17 -15.02 -13.71
#